data_f830560ca06dc8954902d9b547fb3ea9
#
_entry.id   f830560ca06dc8954902d9b547fb3ea9
#
_cell.length_a   1.000
_cell.length_b   1.000
_cell.length_c   1.000
_cell.angle_alpha   90.00
_cell.angle_beta   90.00
_cell.angle_gamma   90.00
#
_symmetry.space_group_name_H-M   'P 1'
#
loop_
_entity.id
_entity.type
_entity.pdbx_description
1 polymer ?
#
loop_
_entity_poly.entity_id
_entity_poly.type
_entity_poly.pdbx_seq_one_letter_code
_entity_poly.pdbx_strand_id
1 'polypeptide(L)'
;GASGLTGAETAKRILQAAGITDVHVRAISGSLTDHYDPRTKTVSLSEDIYGQTSLAAVGVAAHECGHAIQHAIGYAPLEFRSAIVPVANFGSTLSWPLFLIGLFSGIRPLVTAGIVLFSLAVLFQLVTLPVEINASSRALKMLQSTGILGTDETRGARKVLTAAAM
;
A
#
# COMPACT_ATOMS: atom_id res chain seq x y z
N GLY A 1 15.79 7.46 -12.42
CA GLY A 1 16.32 6.14 -12.62
C GLY A 1 16.96 6.00 -13.99
N ALA A 2 17.66 4.92 -14.22
CA ALA A 2 18.37 4.69 -15.49
C ALA A 2 17.41 4.57 -16.70
N SER A 3 16.16 4.15 -16.46
CA SER A 3 15.14 4.07 -17.51
C SER A 3 14.62 5.41 -17.97
N GLY A 4 14.76 6.47 -17.16
CA GLY A 4 14.19 7.79 -17.41
C GLY A 4 12.68 7.86 -17.33
N LEU A 5 11.99 6.80 -16.93
CA LEU A 5 10.55 6.78 -16.80
C LEU A 5 10.10 7.44 -15.50
N THR A 6 9.04 8.24 -15.58
CA THR A 6 8.40 8.79 -14.39
C THR A 6 7.60 7.70 -13.66
N GLY A 7 7.18 7.99 -12.42
CA GLY A 7 6.26 7.10 -11.71
C GLY A 7 4.99 6.81 -12.49
N ALA A 8 4.39 7.84 -13.10
CA ALA A 8 3.19 7.68 -13.92
C ALA A 8 3.42 6.79 -15.13
N GLU A 9 4.52 7.00 -15.85
CA GLU A 9 4.86 6.20 -17.02
C GLU A 9 5.15 4.75 -16.63
N THR A 10 5.84 4.55 -15.50
CA THR A 10 6.12 3.22 -14.94
C THR A 10 4.81 2.49 -14.64
N ALA A 11 3.88 3.16 -13.96
CA ALA A 11 2.59 2.56 -13.62
C ALA A 11 1.82 2.14 -14.88
N LYS A 12 1.73 3.03 -15.86
CA LYS A 12 1.02 2.75 -17.13
C LYS A 12 1.65 1.56 -17.86
N ARG A 13 2.99 1.51 -17.89
CA ARG A 13 3.70 0.42 -18.58
C ARG A 13 3.48 -0.93 -17.88
N ILE A 14 3.51 -0.96 -16.56
CA ILE A 14 3.26 -2.19 -15.79
C ILE A 14 1.84 -2.69 -16.00
N LEU A 15 0.84 -1.79 -15.91
CA LEU A 15 -0.55 -2.16 -16.12
C LEU A 15 -0.77 -2.70 -17.54
N GLN A 16 -0.18 -2.08 -18.54
CA GLN A 16 -0.25 -2.55 -19.91
C GLN A 16 0.38 -3.94 -20.07
N ALA A 17 1.56 -4.14 -19.50
CA ALA A 17 2.26 -5.42 -19.56
C ALA A 17 1.49 -6.53 -18.84
N ALA A 18 0.75 -6.20 -17.79
CA ALA A 18 -0.10 -7.14 -17.04
C ALA A 18 -1.46 -7.39 -17.71
N GLY A 19 -1.75 -6.72 -18.83
CA GLY A 19 -3.02 -6.85 -19.53
C GLY A 19 -4.18 -6.15 -18.84
N ILE A 20 -3.90 -5.20 -17.95
CA ILE A 20 -4.91 -4.47 -17.20
C ILE A 20 -5.21 -3.16 -17.94
N THR A 21 -6.42 -3.04 -18.47
CA THR A 21 -6.82 -1.90 -19.32
C THR A 21 -7.82 -0.97 -18.68
N ASP A 22 -8.41 -1.37 -17.55
CA ASP A 22 -9.49 -0.66 -16.87
C ASP A 22 -9.06 0.08 -15.60
N VAL A 23 -7.75 0.18 -15.35
CA VAL A 23 -7.18 0.91 -14.22
C VAL A 23 -6.60 2.24 -14.72
N HIS A 24 -6.98 3.32 -14.05
CA HIS A 24 -6.50 4.66 -14.37
C HIS A 24 -5.35 5.06 -13.45
N VAL A 25 -4.44 5.88 -13.97
CA VAL A 25 -3.33 6.45 -13.21
C VAL A 25 -3.54 7.95 -13.13
N ARG A 26 -3.55 8.52 -11.93
CA ARG A 26 -3.73 9.96 -11.73
C ARG A 26 -2.78 10.51 -10.68
N ALA A 27 -2.53 11.81 -10.76
CA ALA A 27 -1.79 12.55 -9.73
C ALA A 27 -2.75 13.01 -8.63
N ILE A 28 -2.28 12.98 -7.39
CA ILE A 28 -2.99 13.55 -6.25
C ILE A 28 -2.05 14.45 -5.46
N SER A 29 -2.62 15.42 -4.73
CA SER A 29 -1.85 16.32 -3.88
C SER A 29 -1.32 15.61 -2.63
N GLY A 30 -0.27 16.17 -2.04
CA GLY A 30 0.34 15.68 -0.81
C GLY A 30 1.58 14.85 -1.05
N SER A 31 2.17 14.39 0.04
CA SER A 31 3.31 13.48 0.05
C SER A 31 2.90 12.19 0.74
N LEU A 32 3.41 11.06 0.25
CA LEU A 32 3.12 9.72 0.81
C LEU A 32 1.62 9.37 0.80
N THR A 33 0.89 9.94 -0.17
CA THR A 33 -0.55 9.69 -0.33
C THR A 33 -0.84 8.64 -1.41
N ASP A 34 0.20 8.05 -1.98
CA ASP A 34 0.10 7.06 -3.04
C ASP A 34 -0.74 5.86 -2.60
N HIS A 35 -1.67 5.45 -3.43
CA HIS A 35 -2.52 4.29 -3.16
C HIS A 35 -3.20 3.77 -4.41
N TYR A 36 -3.69 2.54 -4.33
CA TYR A 36 -4.62 1.97 -5.29
C TYR A 36 -6.01 1.87 -4.66
N ASP A 37 -7.03 2.39 -5.35
CA ASP A 37 -8.42 2.28 -4.92
C ASP A 37 -9.13 1.23 -5.79
N PRO A 38 -9.47 0.06 -5.22
CA PRO A 38 -10.15 -0.98 -5.99
C PRO A 38 -11.58 -0.63 -6.38
N ARG A 39 -12.23 0.29 -5.66
CA ARG A 39 -13.61 0.69 -5.97
C ARG A 39 -13.67 1.51 -7.24
N THR A 40 -12.72 2.40 -7.43
CA THR A 40 -12.64 3.27 -8.62
C THR A 40 -11.65 2.76 -9.65
N LYS A 41 -10.93 1.67 -9.34
CA LYS A 41 -9.87 1.11 -10.19
C LYS A 41 -8.88 2.20 -10.61
N THR A 42 -8.36 2.91 -9.61
CA THR A 42 -7.47 4.04 -9.84
C THR A 42 -6.20 3.91 -9.00
N VAL A 43 -5.05 4.01 -9.66
CA VAL A 43 -3.75 4.20 -9.02
C VAL A 43 -3.54 5.70 -8.88
N SER A 44 -3.51 6.18 -7.64
CA SER A 44 -3.28 7.58 -7.31
C SER A 44 -1.87 7.77 -6.81
N LEU A 45 -1.09 8.60 -7.49
CA LEU A 45 0.30 8.86 -7.15
C LEU A 45 0.46 10.30 -6.70
N SER A 46 1.16 10.51 -5.58
CA SER A 46 1.49 11.85 -5.12
C SER A 46 2.36 12.56 -6.16
N GLU A 47 2.37 13.89 -6.11
CA GLU A 47 3.14 14.70 -7.06
C GLU A 47 4.62 14.34 -7.06
N ASP A 48 5.17 14.01 -5.89
CA ASP A 48 6.57 13.60 -5.75
C ASP A 48 6.89 12.29 -6.46
N ILE A 49 5.88 11.46 -6.71
CA ILE A 49 6.03 10.16 -7.36
C ILE A 49 5.61 10.24 -8.83
N TYR A 50 4.50 10.92 -9.10
CA TYR A 50 3.90 10.95 -10.44
C TYR A 50 4.86 11.45 -11.52
N GLY A 51 5.53 12.56 -11.26
CA GLY A 51 6.40 13.23 -12.23
C GLY A 51 7.89 12.96 -12.05
N GLN A 52 8.31 12.22 -11.04
CA GLN A 52 9.72 11.97 -10.75
C GLN A 52 10.21 10.70 -11.42
N THR A 53 11.53 10.67 -11.71
CA THR A 53 12.17 9.52 -12.37
C THR A 53 13.09 8.75 -11.43
N SER A 54 13.10 9.09 -10.15
CA SER A 54 13.96 8.44 -9.15
C SER A 54 13.61 6.97 -9.00
N LEU A 55 14.55 6.19 -8.48
CA LEU A 55 14.32 4.78 -8.18
C LEU A 55 13.16 4.60 -7.18
N ALA A 56 13.07 5.49 -6.19
CA ALA A 56 11.99 5.49 -5.22
C ALA A 56 10.63 5.74 -5.89
N ALA A 57 10.55 6.72 -6.81
CA ALA A 57 9.31 7.01 -7.54
C ALA A 57 8.85 5.82 -8.38
N VAL A 58 9.77 5.20 -9.11
CA VAL A 58 9.50 4.01 -9.90
C VAL A 58 9.05 2.85 -9.00
N GLY A 59 9.72 2.65 -7.88
CA GLY A 59 9.38 1.59 -6.92
C GLY A 59 8.00 1.76 -6.31
N VAL A 60 7.65 2.96 -5.86
CA VAL A 60 6.34 3.24 -5.27
C VAL A 60 5.23 3.07 -6.31
N ALA A 61 5.40 3.61 -7.51
CA ALA A 61 4.43 3.45 -8.58
C ALA A 61 4.21 1.96 -8.90
N ALA A 62 5.28 1.19 -8.98
CA ALA A 62 5.19 -0.26 -9.21
C ALA A 62 4.49 -0.99 -8.07
N HIS A 63 4.73 -0.61 -6.82
CA HIS A 63 4.05 -1.19 -5.65
C HIS A 63 2.54 -1.01 -5.73
N GLU A 64 2.08 0.19 -6.08
CA GLU A 64 0.64 0.44 -6.21
C GLU A 64 0.04 -0.36 -7.38
N CYS A 65 0.78 -0.55 -8.46
CA CYS A 65 0.38 -1.46 -9.53
C CYS A 65 0.34 -2.92 -9.06
N GLY A 66 1.18 -3.30 -8.10
CA GLY A 66 1.11 -4.62 -7.45
C GLY A 66 -0.25 -4.87 -6.82
N HIS A 67 -0.83 -3.87 -6.14
CA HIS A 67 -2.19 -3.96 -5.61
C HIS A 67 -3.23 -4.05 -6.72
N ALA A 68 -3.06 -3.32 -7.81
CA ALA A 68 -3.97 -3.43 -8.96
C ALA A 68 -3.95 -4.84 -9.56
N ILE A 69 -2.77 -5.46 -9.65
CA ILE A 69 -2.63 -6.85 -10.11
C ILE A 69 -3.31 -7.82 -9.14
N GLN A 70 -3.10 -7.64 -7.83
CA GLN A 70 -3.78 -8.44 -6.81
C GLN A 70 -5.29 -8.40 -6.97
N HIS A 71 -5.84 -7.21 -7.17
CA HIS A 71 -7.27 -7.01 -7.38
C HIS A 71 -7.74 -7.71 -8.66
N ALA A 72 -6.99 -7.58 -9.75
CA ALA A 72 -7.35 -8.16 -11.05
C ALA A 72 -7.40 -9.67 -11.02
N ILE A 73 -6.54 -10.33 -10.23
CA ILE A 73 -6.51 -11.79 -10.11
C ILE A 73 -7.39 -12.32 -8.98
N GLY A 74 -8.09 -11.44 -8.24
CA GLY A 74 -8.94 -11.86 -7.12
C GLY A 74 -8.16 -12.36 -5.92
N TYR A 75 -7.04 -11.73 -5.58
CA TYR A 75 -6.21 -12.12 -4.43
C TYR A 75 -6.97 -11.93 -3.12
N ALA A 76 -7.41 -13.02 -2.51
CA ALA A 76 -8.32 -13.01 -1.36
C ALA A 76 -7.81 -12.19 -0.16
N PRO A 77 -6.52 -12.24 0.23
CA PRO A 77 -6.03 -11.41 1.33
C PRO A 77 -6.24 -9.91 1.12
N LEU A 78 -6.13 -9.41 -0.11
CA LEU A 78 -6.42 -8.00 -0.41
C LEU A 78 -7.90 -7.67 -0.18
N GLU A 79 -8.80 -8.54 -0.63
CA GLU A 79 -10.24 -8.35 -0.46
C GLU A 79 -10.62 -8.35 1.01
N PHE A 80 -10.04 -9.27 1.79
CA PHE A 80 -10.23 -9.34 3.23
C PHE A 80 -9.74 -8.06 3.92
N ARG A 81 -8.55 -7.57 3.54
CA ARG A 81 -8.02 -6.31 4.06
C ARG A 81 -8.96 -5.15 3.79
N SER A 82 -9.43 -5.02 2.55
CA SER A 82 -10.32 -3.93 2.14
C SER A 82 -11.63 -3.93 2.94
N ALA A 83 -12.16 -5.10 3.25
CA ALA A 83 -13.39 -5.23 4.05
C ALA A 83 -13.17 -4.83 5.52
N ILE A 84 -11.99 -5.09 6.06
CA ILE A 84 -11.68 -4.89 7.50
C ILE A 84 -11.18 -3.46 7.79
N VAL A 85 -10.57 -2.76 6.82
CA VAL A 85 -9.99 -1.42 7.05
C VAL A 85 -10.93 -0.46 7.78
N PRO A 86 -12.20 -0.29 7.40
CA PRO A 86 -13.07 0.65 8.12
C PRO A 86 -13.28 0.24 9.58
N VAL A 87 -13.41 -1.05 9.86
CA VAL A 87 -13.61 -1.58 11.22
C VAL A 87 -12.35 -1.36 12.06
N ALA A 88 -11.18 -1.66 11.50
CA ALA A 88 -9.90 -1.48 12.20
C ALA A 88 -9.61 0.00 12.49
N ASN A 89 -9.89 0.89 11.56
CA ASN A 89 -9.71 2.32 11.75
C ASN A 89 -10.65 2.87 12.83
N PHE A 90 -11.90 2.45 12.83
CA PHE A 90 -12.87 2.84 13.85
C PHE A 90 -12.42 2.34 15.24
N GLY A 91 -12.04 1.06 15.33
CA GLY A 91 -11.56 0.48 16.59
C GLY A 91 -10.29 1.14 17.12
N SER A 92 -9.33 1.41 16.24
CA SER A 92 -8.10 2.10 16.61
C SER A 92 -8.36 3.51 17.12
N THR A 93 -9.23 4.26 16.45
CA THR A 93 -9.60 5.62 16.85
C THR A 93 -10.32 5.62 18.21
N LEU A 94 -11.19 4.65 18.45
CA LEU A 94 -11.96 4.55 19.68
C LEU A 94 -11.13 4.04 20.87
N SER A 95 -10.07 3.27 20.63
CA SER A 95 -9.28 2.63 21.69
C SER A 95 -8.65 3.63 22.66
N TRP A 96 -8.09 4.72 22.17
CA TRP A 96 -7.41 5.73 23.00
C TRP A 96 -8.36 6.46 23.94
N PRO A 97 -9.52 7.01 23.49
CA PRO A 97 -10.47 7.63 24.41
C PRO A 97 -10.97 6.68 25.48
N LEU A 98 -11.29 5.45 25.12
CA LEU A 98 -11.77 4.45 26.09
C LEU A 98 -10.71 4.13 27.13
N PHE A 99 -9.47 3.91 26.70
CA PHE A 99 -8.36 3.61 27.61
C PHE A 99 -8.13 4.77 28.58
N LEU A 100 -8.02 6.00 28.08
CA LEU A 100 -7.73 7.16 28.91
C LEU A 100 -8.87 7.48 29.87
N ILE A 101 -10.12 7.44 29.41
CA ILE A 101 -11.29 7.66 30.28
C ILE A 101 -11.34 6.60 31.38
N GLY A 102 -11.12 5.34 31.02
CA GLY A 102 -11.10 4.25 31.97
C GLY A 102 -10.00 4.37 33.01
N LEU A 103 -8.80 4.80 32.57
CA LEU A 103 -7.64 4.98 33.45
C LEU A 103 -7.87 6.11 34.47
N PHE A 104 -8.36 7.27 34.00
CA PHE A 104 -8.55 8.45 34.87
C PHE A 104 -9.80 8.32 35.75
N SER A 105 -10.84 7.62 35.31
CA SER A 105 -12.07 7.42 36.11
C SER A 105 -12.04 6.19 37.00
N GLY A 106 -11.03 5.33 36.83
CA GLY A 106 -10.95 4.07 37.58
C GLY A 106 -11.93 2.99 37.12
N ILE A 107 -12.54 3.15 35.95
CA ILE A 107 -13.50 2.18 35.39
C ILE A 107 -12.73 1.10 34.61
N ARG A 108 -12.48 -0.05 35.24
CA ARG A 108 -11.71 -1.14 34.64
C ARG A 108 -12.24 -1.64 33.28
N PRO A 109 -13.54 -1.87 33.12
CA PRO A 109 -14.03 -2.35 31.82
C PRO A 109 -13.70 -1.44 30.64
N LEU A 110 -13.59 -0.14 30.85
CA LEU A 110 -13.20 0.82 29.79
C LEU A 110 -11.72 0.67 29.44
N VAL A 111 -10.86 0.45 30.42
CA VAL A 111 -9.44 0.18 30.16
C VAL A 111 -9.28 -1.10 29.36
N THR A 112 -9.98 -2.15 29.75
CA THR A 112 -9.95 -3.45 29.07
C THR A 112 -10.45 -3.32 27.62
N ALA A 113 -11.56 -2.61 27.42
CA ALA A 113 -12.10 -2.38 26.07
C ALA A 113 -11.10 -1.64 25.18
N GLY A 114 -10.44 -0.61 25.71
CA GLY A 114 -9.40 0.12 24.97
C GLY A 114 -8.23 -0.77 24.57
N ILE A 115 -7.75 -1.61 25.47
CA ILE A 115 -6.65 -2.54 25.20
C ILE A 115 -7.06 -3.58 24.15
N VAL A 116 -8.26 -4.13 24.25
CA VAL A 116 -8.77 -5.12 23.29
C VAL A 116 -8.85 -4.52 21.89
N LEU A 117 -9.42 -3.31 21.78
CA LEU A 117 -9.54 -2.64 20.47
C LEU A 117 -8.16 -2.33 19.88
N PHE A 118 -7.22 -1.88 20.69
CA PHE A 118 -5.85 -1.62 20.24
C PHE A 118 -5.17 -2.91 19.79
N SER A 119 -5.34 -3.99 20.54
CA SER A 119 -4.77 -5.30 20.18
C SER A 119 -5.32 -5.83 18.86
N LEU A 120 -6.61 -5.65 18.63
CA LEU A 120 -7.24 -6.03 17.35
C LEU A 120 -6.70 -5.18 16.19
N ALA A 121 -6.45 -3.88 16.41
CA ALA A 121 -5.86 -3.03 15.40
C ALA A 121 -4.42 -3.47 15.05
N VAL A 122 -3.63 -3.85 16.04
CA VAL A 122 -2.28 -4.39 15.83
C VAL A 122 -2.34 -5.71 15.06
N LEU A 123 -3.24 -6.60 15.44
CA LEU A 123 -3.43 -7.86 14.74
C LEU A 123 -3.80 -7.63 13.27
N PHE A 124 -4.68 -6.66 13.00
CA PHE A 124 -5.04 -6.28 11.65
C PHE A 124 -3.82 -5.83 10.84
N GLN A 125 -2.95 -5.01 11.44
CA GLN A 125 -1.73 -4.58 10.77
C GLN A 125 -0.82 -5.75 10.42
N LEU A 126 -0.71 -6.74 11.30
CA LEU A 126 0.06 -7.95 11.03
C LEU A 126 -0.54 -8.76 9.88
N VAL A 127 -1.86 -8.82 9.80
CA VAL A 127 -2.56 -9.50 8.69
C VAL A 127 -2.37 -8.77 7.36
N THR A 128 -2.22 -7.44 7.38
CA THR A 128 -2.00 -6.67 6.15
C THR A 128 -0.59 -6.81 5.59
N LEU A 129 0.38 -7.17 6.42
CA LEU A 129 1.78 -7.25 6.02
C LEU A 129 2.02 -8.23 4.85
N PRO A 130 1.45 -9.44 4.83
CA PRO A 130 1.58 -10.33 3.67
C PRO A 130 1.04 -9.70 2.38
N VAL A 131 -0.03 -8.93 2.45
CA VAL A 131 -0.60 -8.23 1.29
C VAL A 131 0.41 -7.22 0.74
N GLU A 132 1.02 -6.44 1.62
CA GLU A 132 2.03 -5.44 1.23
C GLU A 132 3.28 -6.11 0.64
N ILE A 133 3.77 -7.17 1.26
CA ILE A 133 4.93 -7.91 0.78
C ILE A 133 4.63 -8.54 -0.59
N ASN A 134 3.45 -9.12 -0.75
CA ASN A 134 3.04 -9.73 -2.03
C ASN A 134 2.92 -8.67 -3.13
N ALA A 135 2.35 -7.50 -2.83
CA ALA A 135 2.27 -6.40 -3.80
C ALA A 135 3.66 -5.95 -4.25
N SER A 136 4.59 -5.79 -3.30
CA SER A 136 5.98 -5.44 -3.62
C SER A 136 6.68 -6.52 -4.43
N SER A 137 6.46 -7.79 -4.11
CA SER A 137 7.02 -8.90 -4.86
C SER A 137 6.54 -8.90 -6.32
N ARG A 138 5.24 -8.66 -6.54
CA ARG A 138 4.67 -8.55 -7.88
C ARG A 138 5.23 -7.35 -8.62
N ALA A 139 5.37 -6.22 -7.93
CA ALA A 139 5.96 -5.00 -8.48
C ALA A 139 7.38 -5.23 -8.97
N LEU A 140 8.22 -5.88 -8.14
CA LEU A 140 9.61 -6.16 -8.49
C LEU A 140 9.73 -7.09 -9.69
N LYS A 141 8.88 -8.11 -9.76
CA LYS A 141 8.83 -9.03 -10.91
C LYS A 141 8.48 -8.28 -12.19
N MET A 142 7.51 -7.38 -12.12
CA MET A 142 7.09 -6.59 -13.29
C MET A 142 8.17 -5.60 -13.71
N LEU A 143 8.83 -4.94 -12.77
CA LEU A 143 9.93 -4.03 -13.09
C LEU A 143 11.07 -4.76 -13.82
N GLN A 144 11.38 -5.96 -13.40
CA GLN A 144 12.43 -6.76 -14.01
C GLN A 144 11.99 -7.34 -15.36
N SER A 145 10.80 -7.92 -15.44
CA SER A 145 10.31 -8.58 -16.66
C SER A 145 10.03 -7.60 -17.79
N THR A 146 9.62 -6.37 -17.48
CA THR A 146 9.38 -5.32 -18.49
C THR A 146 10.65 -4.60 -18.92
N GLY A 147 11.79 -4.87 -18.24
CA GLY A 147 13.04 -4.19 -18.51
C GLY A 147 13.11 -2.74 -18.02
N ILE A 148 12.13 -2.31 -17.22
CA ILE A 148 12.13 -0.94 -16.64
C ILE A 148 13.34 -0.76 -15.74
N LEU A 149 13.67 -1.78 -14.94
CA LEU A 149 14.86 -1.79 -14.08
C LEU A 149 15.74 -2.99 -14.42
N GLY A 150 17.05 -2.77 -14.38
CA GLY A 150 18.05 -3.84 -14.43
C GLY A 150 18.16 -4.55 -13.08
N THR A 151 19.00 -5.58 -13.01
CA THR A 151 19.15 -6.39 -11.79
C THR A 151 19.58 -5.57 -10.58
N ASP A 152 20.53 -4.67 -10.74
CA ASP A 152 21.05 -3.85 -9.64
C ASP A 152 20.03 -2.82 -9.17
N GLU A 153 19.29 -2.21 -10.11
CA GLU A 153 18.23 -1.26 -9.79
C GLU A 153 17.06 -1.96 -9.11
N THR A 154 16.69 -3.16 -9.53
CA THR A 154 15.64 -3.96 -8.90
C THR A 154 16.01 -4.29 -7.46
N ARG A 155 17.27 -4.59 -7.19
CA ARG A 155 17.76 -4.83 -5.83
C ARG A 155 17.62 -3.57 -4.96
N GLY A 156 17.93 -2.39 -5.50
CA GLY A 156 17.71 -1.12 -4.82
C GLY A 156 16.24 -0.85 -4.54
N ALA A 157 15.36 -1.09 -5.51
CA ALA A 157 13.92 -0.95 -5.34
C ALA A 157 13.39 -1.89 -4.25
N ARG A 158 13.90 -3.12 -4.18
CA ARG A 158 13.54 -4.09 -3.14
C ARG A 158 13.85 -3.54 -1.75
N LYS A 159 15.01 -2.92 -1.57
CA LYS A 159 15.39 -2.30 -0.28
C LYS A 159 14.42 -1.20 0.11
N VAL A 160 14.06 -0.34 -0.83
CA VAL A 160 13.10 0.76 -0.59
C VAL A 160 11.73 0.21 -0.19
N LEU A 161 11.20 -0.74 -0.94
CA LEU A 161 9.87 -1.31 -0.68
C LEU A 161 9.84 -2.14 0.60
N THR A 162 10.91 -2.86 0.91
CA THR A 162 11.01 -3.61 2.18
C THR A 162 11.00 -2.65 3.37
N ALA A 163 11.74 -1.56 3.29
CA ALA A 163 11.76 -0.55 4.36
C ALA A 163 10.39 0.10 4.53
N ALA A 164 9.68 0.38 3.45
CA ALA A 164 8.36 0.98 3.51
C ALA A 164 7.30 0.03 4.10
N ALA A 165 7.44 -1.28 3.89
CA ALA A 165 6.50 -2.29 4.41
C ALA A 165 6.69 -2.54 5.91
N MET A 166 7.86 -2.29 6.43
CA MET A 166 8.17 -2.44 7.87
C MET A 166 7.96 -1.14 8.62
#